data_1d4f27f723ba4bbec249d11afed429f8
#
_entry.id   1d4f27f723ba4bbec249d11afed429f8
#
_cell.length_a   1.000
_cell.length_b   1.000
_cell.length_c   1.000
_cell.angle_alpha   90.00
_cell.angle_beta   90.00
_cell.angle_gamma   90.00
#
_symmetry.space_group_name_H-M   'P 1'
#
loop_
_entity.id
_entity.type
_entity.pdbx_description
1 polymer ?
#
loop_
_entity_poly.entity_id
_entity_poly.type
_entity_poly.pdbx_seq_one_letter_code
_entity_poly.pdbx_strand_id
1 'polypeptide(L)'
;MEHQLSAYYDVTHGHGLAILTPVWMEYILNEKTVDMFADYGVRVFGLDPSLPPMETAKKAIAATKKVFDDMGLSDTLRSIGITEKDKFREMAEKAVAGGLEFCQVPLTVEDVIAIYEKCF
;
A
#
# COMPACT_ATOMS: atom_id res chain seq x y z
N MET A 1 4.25 -2.64 8.19
CA MET A 1 3.31 -3.64 7.63
C MET A 1 4.08 -4.75 6.93
N GLU A 2 4.86 -4.43 5.91
CA GLU A 2 5.52 -5.45 5.08
C GLU A 2 6.48 -6.34 5.88
N HIS A 3 7.31 -5.81 6.76
CA HIS A 3 8.22 -6.61 7.62
C HIS A 3 7.52 -7.76 8.36
N GLN A 4 6.22 -7.64 8.62
CA GLN A 4 5.46 -8.73 9.22
C GLN A 4 5.19 -9.86 8.22
N LEU A 5 4.95 -9.54 6.94
CA LEU A 5 4.81 -10.55 5.88
C LEU A 5 6.11 -11.36 5.74
N SER A 6 7.25 -10.67 5.69
CA SER A 6 8.55 -11.34 5.66
C SER A 6 8.79 -12.20 6.90
N ALA A 7 8.44 -11.70 8.09
CA ALA A 7 8.68 -12.41 9.35
C ALA A 7 7.81 -13.65 9.55
N TYR A 8 6.55 -13.64 9.06
CA TYR A 8 5.59 -14.73 9.27
C TYR A 8 5.53 -15.72 8.12
N TYR A 9 5.83 -15.28 6.90
CA TYR A 9 5.61 -16.08 5.69
C TYR A 9 6.83 -16.13 4.75
N ASP A 10 7.99 -15.61 5.19
CA ASP A 10 9.23 -15.59 4.40
C ASP A 10 9.07 -14.91 3.02
N VAL A 11 8.19 -13.92 2.93
CA VAL A 11 7.98 -13.15 1.71
C VAL A 11 9.19 -12.25 1.46
N THR A 12 9.71 -12.27 0.23
CA THR A 12 10.78 -11.33 -0.17
C THR A 12 10.31 -9.90 0.01
N HIS A 13 11.09 -9.07 0.69
CA HIS A 13 10.71 -7.71 1.11
C HIS A 13 10.19 -6.85 -0.04
N GLY A 14 10.89 -6.82 -1.18
CA GLY A 14 10.45 -6.07 -2.35
C GLY A 14 9.12 -6.56 -2.93
N HIS A 15 8.88 -7.87 -2.88
CA HIS A 15 7.61 -8.46 -3.34
C HIS A 15 6.44 -8.06 -2.42
N GLY A 16 6.64 -8.17 -1.12
CA GLY A 16 5.65 -7.72 -0.14
C GLY A 16 5.34 -6.23 -0.25
N LEU A 17 6.35 -5.39 -0.52
CA LEU A 17 6.15 -3.96 -0.79
C LEU A 17 5.34 -3.73 -2.06
N ALA A 18 5.59 -4.46 -3.14
CA ALA A 18 4.85 -4.31 -4.40
C ALA A 18 3.35 -4.62 -4.23
N ILE A 19 3.01 -5.61 -3.40
CA ILE A 19 1.62 -5.97 -3.08
C ILE A 19 0.96 -4.90 -2.21
N LEU A 20 1.64 -4.47 -1.14
CA LEU A 20 1.03 -3.60 -0.13
C LEU A 20 0.97 -2.12 -0.54
N THR A 21 2.00 -1.62 -1.24
CA THR A 21 2.16 -0.18 -1.46
C THR A 21 0.99 0.46 -2.21
N PRO A 22 0.52 -0.05 -3.35
CA PRO A 22 -0.59 0.56 -4.07
C PRO A 22 -1.88 0.57 -3.24
N VAL A 23 -2.16 -0.52 -2.52
CA VAL A 23 -3.35 -0.65 -1.68
C VAL A 23 -3.29 0.29 -0.49
N TRP A 24 -2.12 0.42 0.15
CA TRP A 24 -1.89 1.40 1.21
C TRP A 24 -2.07 2.84 0.71
N MET A 25 -1.52 3.18 -0.47
CA MET A 25 -1.70 4.50 -1.06
C MET A 25 -3.17 4.83 -1.31
N GLU A 26 -3.94 3.87 -1.85
CA GLU A 26 -5.39 4.03 -2.02
C GLU A 26 -6.12 4.21 -0.69
N TYR A 27 -5.70 3.47 0.34
CA TYR A 27 -6.32 3.51 1.66
C TYR A 27 -6.16 4.86 2.34
N ILE A 28 -4.98 5.49 2.23
CA ILE A 28 -4.69 6.78 2.85
C ILE A 28 -5.05 7.99 1.98
N LEU A 29 -5.48 7.78 0.74
CA LEU A 29 -5.89 8.86 -0.16
C LEU A 29 -7.20 9.49 0.33
N ASN A 30 -7.16 10.75 0.69
CA ASN A 30 -8.30 11.55 1.11
C ASN A 30 -8.04 13.05 0.82
N GLU A 31 -8.97 13.93 1.20
CA GLU A 31 -8.86 15.38 0.95
C GLU A 31 -7.61 16.03 1.58
N LYS A 32 -7.04 15.45 2.65
CA LYS A 32 -5.85 15.98 3.32
C LYS A 32 -4.53 15.51 2.67
N THR A 33 -4.58 14.40 1.94
CA THR A 33 -3.41 13.76 1.33
C THR A 33 -3.37 13.89 -0.19
N VAL A 34 -4.48 14.31 -0.80
CA VAL A 34 -4.64 14.36 -2.25
C VAL A 34 -3.57 15.20 -2.95
N ASP A 35 -3.21 16.35 -2.40
CA ASP A 35 -2.21 17.24 -3.03
C ASP A 35 -0.83 16.59 -3.07
N MET A 36 -0.45 15.84 -2.04
CA MET A 36 0.80 15.07 -2.01
C MET A 36 0.84 14.02 -3.12
N PHE A 37 -0.24 13.26 -3.29
CA PHE A 37 -0.32 12.25 -4.34
C PHE A 37 -0.43 12.85 -5.75
N ALA A 38 -1.10 14.01 -5.89
CA ALA A 38 -1.17 14.72 -7.16
C ALA A 38 0.22 15.25 -7.56
N ASP A 39 0.94 15.89 -6.63
CA ASP A 39 2.31 16.36 -6.85
C ASP A 39 3.26 15.22 -7.21
N TYR A 40 3.15 14.09 -6.51
CA TYR A 40 3.86 12.85 -6.85
C TYR A 40 3.56 12.39 -8.28
N GLY A 41 2.29 12.41 -8.69
CA GLY A 41 1.89 12.02 -10.04
C GLY A 41 2.48 12.91 -11.13
N VAL A 42 2.46 14.23 -10.92
CA VAL A 42 3.05 15.18 -11.85
C VAL A 42 4.56 15.02 -11.94
N ARG A 43 5.25 14.96 -10.80
CA ARG A 43 6.72 14.96 -10.77
C ARG A 43 7.34 13.64 -11.19
N VAL A 44 6.73 12.52 -10.83
CA VAL A 44 7.29 11.19 -11.08
C VAL A 44 6.81 10.60 -12.39
N PHE A 45 5.52 10.76 -12.70
CA PHE A 45 4.90 10.16 -13.88
C PHE A 45 4.61 11.15 -15.01
N GLY A 46 4.87 12.44 -14.80
CA GLY A 46 4.61 13.46 -15.82
C GLY A 46 3.13 13.65 -16.14
N LEU A 47 2.24 13.39 -15.16
CA LEU A 47 0.81 13.59 -15.35
C LEU A 47 0.47 15.05 -15.55
N ASP A 48 -0.61 15.33 -16.29
CA ASP A 48 -1.06 16.68 -16.59
C ASP A 48 -1.47 17.42 -15.30
N PRO A 49 -0.79 18.53 -14.94
CA PRO A 49 -1.09 19.28 -13.73
C PRO A 49 -2.42 20.04 -13.79
N SER A 50 -3.06 20.13 -14.97
CA SER A 50 -4.37 20.78 -15.14
C SER A 50 -5.54 19.88 -14.73
N LEU A 51 -5.32 18.59 -14.52
CA LEU A 51 -6.35 17.67 -14.06
C LEU A 51 -6.76 17.95 -12.60
N PRO A 52 -8.00 17.62 -12.21
CA PRO A 52 -8.41 17.70 -10.83
C PRO A 52 -7.46 16.90 -9.92
N PRO A 53 -7.02 17.45 -8.76
CA PRO A 53 -6.03 16.79 -7.90
C PRO A 53 -6.37 15.35 -7.53
N MET A 54 -7.64 15.05 -7.24
CA MET A 54 -8.09 13.70 -6.91
C MET A 54 -7.94 12.73 -8.09
N GLU A 55 -8.17 13.19 -9.29
CA GLU A 55 -7.98 12.38 -10.51
C GLU A 55 -6.50 12.12 -10.74
N THR A 56 -5.65 13.14 -10.62
CA THR A 56 -4.20 13.00 -10.73
C THR A 56 -3.64 12.04 -9.68
N ALA A 57 -4.09 12.14 -8.43
CA ALA A 57 -3.71 11.26 -7.35
C ALA A 57 -4.05 9.79 -7.65
N LYS A 58 -5.27 9.51 -8.11
CA LYS A 58 -5.69 8.15 -8.49
C LYS A 58 -4.88 7.61 -9.66
N LYS A 59 -4.61 8.44 -10.67
CA LYS A 59 -3.75 8.05 -11.80
C LYS A 59 -2.31 7.78 -11.36
N ALA A 60 -1.78 8.53 -10.41
CA ALA A 60 -0.45 8.31 -9.85
C ALA A 60 -0.35 6.95 -9.13
N ILE A 61 -1.35 6.60 -8.33
CA ILE A 61 -1.42 5.30 -7.64
C ILE A 61 -1.52 4.16 -8.66
N ALA A 62 -2.38 4.31 -9.66
CA ALA A 62 -2.51 3.34 -10.74
C ALA A 62 -1.21 3.16 -11.54
N ALA A 63 -0.49 4.27 -11.81
CA ALA A 63 0.82 4.23 -12.46
C ALA A 63 1.87 3.52 -11.60
N THR A 64 1.86 3.74 -10.29
CA THR A 64 2.73 3.01 -9.34
C THR A 64 2.46 1.50 -9.40
N LYS A 65 1.18 1.11 -9.33
CA LYS A 65 0.81 -0.29 -9.47
C LYS A 65 1.29 -0.87 -10.79
N LYS A 66 1.09 -0.12 -11.90
CA LYS A 66 1.53 -0.55 -13.21
C LYS A 66 3.04 -0.81 -13.29
N VAL A 67 3.87 -0.01 -12.63
CA VAL A 67 5.33 -0.26 -12.55
C VAL A 67 5.60 -1.64 -11.95
N PHE A 68 4.92 -2.01 -10.86
CA PHE A 68 5.09 -3.33 -10.25
C PHE A 68 4.56 -4.45 -11.15
N ASP A 69 3.41 -4.22 -11.81
CA ASP A 69 2.84 -5.18 -12.77
C ASP A 69 3.80 -5.43 -13.95
N ASP A 70 4.42 -4.37 -14.48
CA ASP A 70 5.40 -4.46 -15.58
C ASP A 70 6.70 -5.18 -15.15
N MET A 71 7.02 -5.17 -13.84
CA MET A 71 8.12 -5.95 -13.26
C MET A 71 7.76 -7.42 -13.00
N GLY A 72 6.52 -7.84 -13.25
CA GLY A 72 6.04 -9.20 -12.97
C GLY A 72 5.65 -9.41 -11.50
N LEU A 73 5.34 -8.35 -10.77
CA LEU A 73 4.97 -8.38 -9.35
C LEU A 73 3.46 -8.11 -9.12
N SER A 74 2.62 -8.58 -10.04
CA SER A 74 1.15 -8.43 -10.01
C SER A 74 0.48 -9.47 -9.12
N ASP A 75 0.98 -9.65 -7.91
CA ASP A 75 0.50 -10.69 -7.00
C ASP A 75 -0.48 -10.15 -5.95
N THR A 76 -1.19 -11.09 -5.32
CA THR A 76 -1.94 -10.89 -4.09
C THR A 76 -1.29 -11.72 -2.97
N LEU A 77 -1.67 -11.47 -1.72
CA LEU A 77 -1.18 -12.30 -0.61
C LEU A 77 -1.55 -13.78 -0.81
N ARG A 78 -2.73 -14.02 -1.38
CA ARG A 78 -3.20 -15.39 -1.67
C ARG A 78 -2.36 -16.05 -2.77
N SER A 79 -2.01 -15.34 -3.83
CA SER A 79 -1.23 -15.91 -4.94
C SER A 79 0.19 -16.29 -4.54
N ILE A 80 0.75 -15.63 -3.53
CA ILE A 80 2.08 -15.95 -2.98
C ILE A 80 2.04 -16.98 -1.84
N GLY A 81 0.89 -17.64 -1.63
CA GLY A 81 0.76 -18.77 -0.71
C GLY A 81 0.23 -18.45 0.69
N ILE A 82 -0.19 -17.23 0.96
CA ILE A 82 -0.85 -16.88 2.22
C ILE A 82 -2.35 -17.18 2.06
N THR A 83 -2.78 -18.35 2.52
CA THR A 83 -4.15 -18.84 2.29
C THR A 83 -5.11 -18.56 3.44
N GLU A 84 -4.59 -18.18 4.62
CA GLU A 84 -5.36 -17.94 5.83
C GLU A 84 -5.13 -16.52 6.36
N LYS A 85 -6.14 -15.96 7.02
CA LYS A 85 -6.10 -14.60 7.61
C LYS A 85 -5.84 -14.62 9.12
N ASP A 86 -5.58 -15.78 9.69
CA ASP A 86 -5.47 -16.01 11.14
C ASP A 86 -4.38 -15.15 11.80
N LYS A 87 -3.33 -14.80 11.07
CA LYS A 87 -2.21 -13.98 11.55
C LYS A 87 -2.38 -12.47 11.32
N PHE A 88 -3.38 -12.03 10.56
CA PHE A 88 -3.50 -10.62 10.18
C PHE A 88 -3.61 -9.69 11.39
N ARG A 89 -4.36 -10.08 12.41
CA ARG A 89 -4.47 -9.29 13.66
C ARG A 89 -3.13 -9.17 14.38
N GLU A 90 -2.46 -10.30 14.62
CA GLU A 90 -1.16 -10.31 15.31
C GLU A 90 -0.10 -9.50 14.54
N MET A 91 -0.07 -9.63 13.21
CA MET A 91 0.80 -8.86 12.33
C MET A 91 0.48 -7.36 12.38
N ALA A 92 -0.81 -7.00 12.39
CA ALA A 92 -1.24 -5.62 12.46
C ALA A 92 -0.85 -4.97 13.80
N GLU A 93 -1.06 -5.66 14.92
CA GLU A 93 -0.66 -5.20 16.26
C GLU A 93 0.85 -4.93 16.32
N LYS A 94 1.67 -5.85 15.81
CA LYS A 94 3.13 -5.67 15.75
C LYS A 94 3.54 -4.53 14.81
N ALA A 95 2.84 -4.36 13.69
CA ALA A 95 3.12 -3.29 12.74
C ALA A 95 2.82 -1.92 13.35
N VAL A 96 1.70 -1.77 14.05
CA VAL A 96 1.34 -0.52 14.76
C VAL A 96 2.32 -0.24 15.89
N ALA A 97 2.64 -1.23 16.73
CA ALA A 97 3.65 -1.09 17.78
C ALA A 97 5.04 -0.72 17.23
N GLY A 98 5.31 -1.01 15.96
CA GLY A 98 6.53 -0.62 15.24
C GLY A 98 6.56 0.83 14.76
N GLY A 99 5.55 1.66 15.09
CA GLY A 99 5.57 3.10 14.86
C GLY A 99 4.63 3.63 13.76
N LEU A 100 3.64 2.85 13.30
CA LEU A 100 2.68 3.34 12.31
C LEU A 100 1.80 4.49 12.82
N GLU A 101 1.73 4.68 14.12
CA GLU A 101 1.05 5.82 14.76
C GLU A 101 1.75 7.16 14.50
N PHE A 102 3.05 7.14 14.13
CA PHE A 102 3.85 8.34 13.83
C PHE A 102 3.93 8.65 12.33
N CYS A 103 3.25 7.88 11.49
CA CYS A 103 3.18 8.15 10.06
C CYS A 103 2.37 9.42 9.77
N GLN A 104 2.57 10.02 8.59
CA GLN A 104 1.81 11.20 8.14
C GLN A 104 0.29 10.97 8.20
N VAL A 105 -0.16 9.77 7.90
CA VAL A 105 -1.51 9.28 8.20
C VAL A 105 -1.35 8.14 9.19
N PRO A 106 -1.57 8.37 10.50
CA PRO A 106 -1.50 7.32 11.49
C PRO A 106 -2.47 6.18 11.16
N LEU A 107 -2.02 4.95 11.33
CA LEU A 107 -2.84 3.77 11.09
C LEU A 107 -3.07 3.02 12.39
N THR A 108 -4.33 2.63 12.61
CA THR A 108 -4.74 1.73 13.69
C THR A 108 -4.55 0.27 13.29
N VAL A 109 -4.71 -0.63 14.24
CA VAL A 109 -4.71 -2.08 13.98
C VAL A 109 -5.78 -2.47 12.96
N GLU A 110 -6.97 -1.89 13.07
CA GLU A 110 -8.08 -2.19 12.15
C GLU A 110 -7.80 -1.67 10.73
N ASP A 111 -7.13 -0.51 10.59
CA ASP A 111 -6.70 0.00 9.28
C ASP A 111 -5.70 -0.95 8.61
N VAL A 112 -4.73 -1.46 9.37
CA VAL A 112 -3.73 -2.40 8.85
C VAL A 112 -4.37 -3.73 8.45
N ILE A 113 -5.33 -4.23 9.24
CA ILE A 113 -6.11 -5.42 8.89
C ILE A 113 -6.87 -5.19 7.58
N ALA A 114 -7.55 -4.05 7.45
CA ALA A 114 -8.29 -3.71 6.23
C ALA A 114 -7.39 -3.65 4.99
N ILE A 115 -6.16 -3.13 5.13
CA ILE A 115 -5.17 -3.13 4.04
C ILE A 115 -4.76 -4.55 3.67
N TYR A 116 -4.41 -5.41 4.66
CA TYR A 116 -4.08 -6.81 4.39
C TYR A 116 -5.23 -7.56 3.70
N GLU A 117 -6.47 -7.32 4.13
CA GLU A 117 -7.65 -7.95 3.52
C GLU A 117 -7.87 -7.53 2.07
N LYS A 118 -7.57 -6.27 1.72
CA LYS A 118 -7.62 -5.80 0.33
C LYS A 118 -6.51 -6.38 -0.54
N CYS A 119 -5.40 -6.78 0.06
CA CYS A 119 -4.29 -7.42 -0.64
C CYS A 119 -4.47 -8.94 -0.77
N PHE A 120 -5.45 -9.54 -0.08
CA PHE A 120 -5.68 -10.99 -0.01
C PHE A 120 -6.48 -11.50 -1.21
#